data_f3b64f2f7899727db7baf12bb2cf2408
#
_entry.id   f3b64f2f7899727db7baf12bb2cf2408
#
_cell.length_a   1.000
_cell.length_b   1.000
_cell.length_c   1.000
_cell.angle_alpha   90.00
_cell.angle_beta   90.00
_cell.angle_gamma   90.00
#
_symmetry.space_group_name_H-M   'P 1'
#
loop_
_entity.id
_entity.type
_entity.pdbx_description
1 polymer ?
#
loop_
_entity_poly.entity_id
_entity_poly.type
_entity_poly.pdbx_seq_one_letter_code
_entity_poly.pdbx_strand_id
1 'polypeptide(L)'
;MGVRIPAEIFPPGEFLKDELEARGWTQVEFADIIGKDTRLVNEVISGKRSVTPETAILFSQAFGTGPEFWMNLESQYQLSKVRPTKDNVVRKAELHGRFPVREMVKRGWIEANKNIDILEQQLFSFFGISSINESPTISHAAKKTSYLEASITQIAWLCRARKVALSAPVEKYSEAKLEIALAELKAELQFVDGARKAGAILAKAGVHFVIVESLPGCKIDGACFWLNKNSPAIALSLRFDRIDNFWHTLFHELDHVKHKEGMTQPIIDVDITGADTADIPDIELRANQVAAELMISPKELESFIARVNPMFTDEQIIGFSRRLAIHPGIVVGQLQKRELIPYSFHRKHLVKIREYVTSTVLTDGFGNMVND
;
A
#
# COMPACT_ATOMS: atom_id res chain seq x y z
N MET A 1 -27.11 -10.84 -8.81
CA MET A 1 -28.56 -11.18 -8.89
C MET A 1 -29.32 -9.95 -8.47
N GLY A 2 -30.04 -9.28 -9.40
CA GLY A 2 -30.86 -8.13 -9.09
C GLY A 2 -32.06 -8.55 -8.22
N VAL A 3 -32.19 -7.95 -7.06
CA VAL A 3 -33.39 -8.10 -6.22
C VAL A 3 -34.59 -7.58 -7.03
N ARG A 4 -35.55 -8.44 -7.35
CA ARG A 4 -36.82 -8.00 -7.95
C ARG A 4 -37.56 -7.18 -6.91
N ILE A 5 -37.63 -5.88 -7.12
CA ILE A 5 -38.46 -4.99 -6.30
C ILE A 5 -39.90 -5.11 -6.82
N PRO A 6 -40.91 -5.40 -5.99
CA PRO A 6 -42.31 -5.36 -6.41
C PRO A 6 -42.65 -3.99 -6.97
N ALA A 7 -43.48 -3.96 -7.99
CA ALA A 7 -43.90 -2.71 -8.68
C ALA A 7 -44.66 -1.76 -7.74
N GLU A 8 -45.29 -2.30 -6.70
CA GLU A 8 -46.06 -1.54 -5.69
C GLU A 8 -45.89 -2.20 -4.32
N ILE A 9 -45.56 -1.40 -3.30
CA ILE A 9 -45.36 -1.88 -1.92
C ILE A 9 -46.45 -1.25 -1.05
N PHE A 10 -47.31 -2.09 -0.55
CA PHE A 10 -48.41 -1.69 0.33
C PHE A 10 -48.01 -1.69 1.81
N PRO A 11 -48.55 -0.77 2.61
CA PRO A 11 -48.32 -0.79 4.06
C PRO A 11 -48.94 -2.04 4.72
N PRO A 12 -48.33 -2.60 5.77
CA PRO A 12 -48.87 -3.74 6.51
C PRO A 12 -50.32 -3.56 6.99
N GLY A 13 -50.70 -2.29 7.20
CA GLY A 13 -52.06 -1.93 7.58
C GLY A 13 -53.15 -2.27 6.56
N GLU A 14 -52.83 -2.28 5.24
CA GLU A 14 -53.75 -2.70 4.19
C GLU A 14 -53.98 -4.20 4.28
N PHE A 15 -52.91 -4.98 4.42
CA PHE A 15 -53.05 -6.45 4.64
C PHE A 15 -53.83 -6.76 5.90
N LEU A 16 -53.61 -5.97 6.98
CA LEU A 16 -54.39 -6.14 8.20
C LEU A 16 -55.88 -5.87 7.95
N LYS A 17 -56.21 -4.83 7.20
CA LYS A 17 -57.60 -4.51 6.83
C LYS A 17 -58.24 -5.63 5.99
N ASP A 18 -57.52 -6.12 4.98
CA ASP A 18 -58.01 -7.23 4.14
C ASP A 18 -58.28 -8.52 4.96
N GLU A 19 -57.41 -8.85 5.91
CA GLU A 19 -57.59 -9.99 6.81
C GLU A 19 -58.79 -9.84 7.75
N LEU A 20 -59.03 -8.62 8.22
CA LEU A 20 -60.23 -8.32 9.04
C LEU A 20 -61.51 -8.44 8.20
N GLU A 21 -61.50 -7.87 6.98
CA GLU A 21 -62.66 -7.93 6.08
C GLU A 21 -62.94 -9.38 5.67
N ALA A 22 -61.95 -10.19 5.36
CA ALA A 22 -62.12 -11.59 5.01
C ALA A 22 -62.74 -12.44 6.10
N ARG A 23 -62.58 -12.04 7.39
CA ARG A 23 -63.17 -12.75 8.56
C ARG A 23 -64.42 -12.09 9.10
N GLY A 24 -64.79 -10.94 8.54
CA GLY A 24 -65.91 -10.15 9.04
C GLY A 24 -65.69 -9.56 10.45
N TRP A 25 -64.43 -9.39 10.85
CA TRP A 25 -64.09 -8.81 12.15
C TRP A 25 -63.98 -7.29 12.10
N THR A 26 -64.56 -6.66 13.11
CA THR A 26 -64.35 -5.23 13.33
C THR A 26 -62.97 -4.98 13.98
N GLN A 27 -62.46 -3.75 13.89
CA GLN A 27 -61.22 -3.38 14.55
C GLN A 27 -61.32 -3.50 16.10
N VAL A 28 -62.52 -3.33 16.66
CA VAL A 28 -62.77 -3.47 18.08
C VAL A 28 -62.69 -4.94 18.49
N GLU A 29 -63.36 -5.84 17.74
CA GLU A 29 -63.30 -7.28 17.99
C GLU A 29 -61.89 -7.82 17.85
N PHE A 30 -61.15 -7.40 16.82
CA PHE A 30 -59.80 -7.84 16.63
C PHE A 30 -58.87 -7.36 17.76
N ALA A 31 -59.02 -6.09 18.22
CA ALA A 31 -58.28 -5.58 19.38
C ALA A 31 -58.54 -6.42 20.63
N ASP A 32 -59.79 -6.81 20.88
CA ASP A 32 -60.15 -7.72 21.97
C ASP A 32 -59.53 -9.11 21.82
N ILE A 33 -59.56 -9.70 20.63
CA ILE A 33 -58.94 -11.01 20.31
C ILE A 33 -57.45 -11.01 20.66
N ILE A 34 -56.72 -9.94 20.29
CA ILE A 34 -55.27 -9.85 20.51
C ILE A 34 -54.91 -9.24 21.91
N GLY A 35 -55.90 -8.90 22.72
CA GLY A 35 -55.70 -8.29 24.05
C GLY A 35 -55.01 -6.94 24.02
N LYS A 36 -55.31 -6.10 23.01
CA LYS A 36 -54.73 -4.76 22.84
C LYS A 36 -55.80 -3.71 22.70
N ASP A 37 -55.40 -2.45 22.84
CA ASP A 37 -56.28 -1.28 22.62
C ASP A 37 -56.63 -1.15 21.12
N THR A 38 -57.88 -0.83 20.79
CA THR A 38 -58.38 -0.54 19.46
C THR A 38 -57.56 0.56 18.77
N ARG A 39 -56.98 1.46 19.52
CA ARG A 39 -56.08 2.49 19.05
C ARG A 39 -54.89 1.92 18.34
N LEU A 40 -54.26 0.82 18.86
CA LEU A 40 -53.15 0.16 18.23
C LEU A 40 -53.53 -0.34 16.83
N VAL A 41 -54.65 -1.03 16.71
CA VAL A 41 -55.17 -1.56 15.45
C VAL A 41 -55.41 -0.44 14.44
N ASN A 42 -56.04 0.63 14.87
CA ASN A 42 -56.32 1.80 14.01
C ASN A 42 -55.02 2.48 13.55
N GLU A 43 -54.06 2.67 14.45
CA GLU A 43 -52.78 3.29 14.12
C GLU A 43 -51.97 2.43 13.14
N VAL A 44 -52.02 1.11 13.21
CA VAL A 44 -51.37 0.20 12.26
C VAL A 44 -52.08 0.27 10.89
N ILE A 45 -53.40 0.18 10.86
CA ILE A 45 -54.19 0.27 9.62
C ILE A 45 -53.95 1.63 8.93
N SER A 46 -53.89 2.71 9.68
CA SER A 46 -53.64 4.04 9.13
C SER A 46 -52.16 4.34 8.81
N GLY A 47 -51.25 3.39 9.00
CA GLY A 47 -49.83 3.53 8.77
C GLY A 47 -49.11 4.50 9.73
N LYS A 48 -49.75 4.89 10.84
CA LYS A 48 -49.17 5.76 11.89
C LYS A 48 -48.28 5.01 12.85
N ARG A 49 -48.41 3.68 12.94
CA ARG A 49 -47.64 2.81 13.79
C ARG A 49 -47.11 1.62 13.01
N SER A 50 -45.84 1.33 13.22
CA SER A 50 -45.18 0.15 12.63
C SER A 50 -45.60 -1.14 13.36
N VAL A 51 -45.60 -2.24 12.62
CA VAL A 51 -45.75 -3.57 13.19
C VAL A 51 -44.44 -3.94 13.89
N THR A 52 -44.51 -4.16 15.21
CA THR A 52 -43.37 -4.63 16.01
C THR A 52 -43.34 -6.16 16.08
N PRO A 53 -42.21 -6.81 16.45
CA PRO A 53 -42.18 -8.26 16.65
C PRO A 53 -43.31 -8.80 17.57
N GLU A 54 -43.64 -8.04 18.64
CA GLU A 54 -44.73 -8.43 19.55
C GLU A 54 -46.09 -8.39 18.85
N THR A 55 -46.39 -7.34 18.07
CA THR A 55 -47.64 -7.25 17.33
C THR A 55 -47.70 -8.27 16.17
N ALA A 56 -46.55 -8.54 15.52
CA ALA A 56 -46.45 -9.56 14.51
C ALA A 56 -46.80 -10.96 15.03
N ILE A 57 -46.36 -11.31 16.25
CA ILE A 57 -46.70 -12.56 16.94
C ILE A 57 -48.22 -12.62 17.23
N LEU A 58 -48.78 -11.53 17.76
CA LEU A 58 -50.24 -11.51 18.06
C LEU A 58 -51.08 -11.64 16.78
N PHE A 59 -50.70 -10.93 15.71
CA PHE A 59 -51.36 -11.03 14.41
C PHE A 59 -51.24 -12.43 13.84
N SER A 60 -50.07 -13.05 13.92
CA SER A 60 -49.83 -14.40 13.45
C SER A 60 -50.71 -15.43 14.20
N GLN A 61 -50.85 -15.27 15.50
CA GLN A 61 -51.70 -16.15 16.31
C GLN A 61 -53.20 -15.99 15.97
N ALA A 62 -53.65 -14.75 15.74
CA ALA A 62 -55.04 -14.48 15.40
C ALA A 62 -55.40 -14.94 13.97
N PHE A 63 -54.49 -14.81 13.02
CA PHE A 63 -54.78 -15.08 11.62
C PHE A 63 -54.26 -16.44 11.10
N GLY A 64 -53.44 -17.13 11.90
CA GLY A 64 -52.81 -18.39 11.49
C GLY A 64 -51.67 -18.19 10.46
N THR A 65 -51.09 -16.99 10.38
CA THR A 65 -49.93 -16.67 9.51
C THR A 65 -48.64 -16.80 10.30
N GLY A 66 -47.49 -16.82 9.62
CA GLY A 66 -46.19 -16.70 10.34
C GLY A 66 -45.91 -15.26 10.78
N PRO A 67 -45.24 -15.02 11.93
CA PRO A 67 -44.91 -13.67 12.37
C PRO A 67 -43.92 -13.02 11.40
N GLU A 68 -43.08 -13.80 10.68
CA GLU A 68 -42.17 -13.32 9.65
C GLU A 68 -42.89 -12.66 8.48
N PHE A 69 -44.12 -13.09 8.18
CA PHE A 69 -44.94 -12.46 7.15
C PHE A 69 -45.19 -10.99 7.46
N TRP A 70 -45.63 -10.68 8.66
CA TRP A 70 -45.89 -9.31 9.10
C TRP A 70 -44.63 -8.45 9.20
N MET A 71 -43.57 -9.04 9.70
CA MET A 71 -42.27 -8.35 9.80
C MET A 71 -41.66 -8.07 8.43
N ASN A 72 -41.81 -8.97 7.46
CA ASN A 72 -41.34 -8.76 6.09
C ASN A 72 -42.13 -7.65 5.40
N LEU A 73 -43.46 -7.59 5.55
CA LEU A 73 -44.29 -6.52 5.03
C LEU A 73 -43.85 -5.16 5.61
N GLU A 74 -43.68 -5.07 6.94
CA GLU A 74 -43.24 -3.86 7.61
C GLU A 74 -41.84 -3.44 7.12
N SER A 75 -40.88 -4.37 7.06
CA SER A 75 -39.53 -4.10 6.62
C SER A 75 -39.49 -3.58 5.18
N GLN A 76 -40.19 -4.22 4.25
CA GLN A 76 -40.27 -3.77 2.86
C GLN A 76 -40.91 -2.39 2.76
N TYR A 77 -41.99 -2.13 3.51
CA TYR A 77 -42.65 -0.84 3.51
C TYR A 77 -41.76 0.27 4.08
N GLN A 78 -41.03 0.02 5.17
CA GLN A 78 -40.11 1.01 5.72
C GLN A 78 -38.95 1.29 4.76
N LEU A 79 -38.38 0.24 4.13
CA LEU A 79 -37.34 0.41 3.11
C LEU A 79 -37.81 1.22 1.90
N SER A 80 -39.08 1.06 1.48
CA SER A 80 -39.65 1.83 0.37
C SER A 80 -39.82 3.32 0.65
N LYS A 81 -39.99 3.68 1.93
CA LYS A 81 -40.08 5.09 2.36
C LYS A 81 -38.72 5.79 2.37
N VAL A 82 -37.64 5.02 2.53
CA VAL A 82 -36.29 5.57 2.54
C VAL A 82 -35.88 5.77 1.10
N ARG A 83 -35.81 7.02 0.65
CA ARG A 83 -35.15 7.31 -0.62
C ARG A 83 -33.70 6.84 -0.52
N PRO A 84 -33.20 6.04 -1.45
CA PRO A 84 -31.78 5.71 -1.46
C PRO A 84 -31.01 7.03 -1.41
N THR A 85 -30.30 7.26 -0.33
CA THR A 85 -29.30 8.33 -0.30
C THR A 85 -28.41 8.08 -1.51
N LYS A 86 -28.14 9.15 -2.31
CA LYS A 86 -27.23 9.11 -3.46
C LYS A 86 -26.14 8.06 -3.21
N ASP A 87 -25.68 7.38 -4.21
CA ASP A 87 -24.66 6.28 -4.21
C ASP A 87 -23.34 6.56 -3.45
N ASN A 88 -23.33 7.62 -2.63
CA ASN A 88 -22.15 8.10 -1.89
C ASN A 88 -21.54 7.03 -0.98
N VAL A 89 -22.38 6.17 -0.37
CA VAL A 89 -21.89 5.08 0.49
C VAL A 89 -21.22 4.00 -0.37
N VAL A 90 -21.85 3.63 -1.48
CA VAL A 90 -21.32 2.63 -2.43
C VAL A 90 -20.01 3.15 -3.02
N ARG A 91 -20.01 4.35 -3.61
CA ARG A 91 -18.81 4.98 -4.18
C ARG A 91 -17.67 5.08 -3.15
N LYS A 92 -18.00 5.47 -1.93
CA LYS A 92 -16.99 5.57 -0.86
C LYS A 92 -16.43 4.19 -0.49
N ALA A 93 -17.27 3.17 -0.40
CA ALA A 93 -16.83 1.80 -0.14
C ALA A 93 -15.93 1.29 -1.28
N GLU A 94 -16.27 1.57 -2.53
CA GLU A 94 -15.44 1.22 -3.70
C GLU A 94 -14.08 1.91 -3.68
N LEU A 95 -14.01 3.21 -3.38
CA LEU A 95 -12.74 3.94 -3.27
C LEU A 95 -11.84 3.37 -2.15
N HIS A 96 -12.41 3.10 -0.99
CA HIS A 96 -11.66 2.51 0.14
C HIS A 96 -11.29 1.04 -0.07
N GLY A 97 -12.08 0.29 -0.85
CA GLY A 97 -11.78 -1.09 -1.22
C GLY A 97 -10.67 -1.17 -2.27
N ARG A 98 -10.60 -0.19 -3.18
CA ARG A 98 -9.64 -0.18 -4.26
C ARG A 98 -8.30 0.49 -3.88
N PHE A 99 -8.33 1.60 -3.16
CA PHE A 99 -7.15 2.42 -2.87
C PHE A 99 -6.79 2.39 -1.37
N PRO A 100 -5.52 2.54 -0.99
CA PRO A 100 -5.08 2.60 0.40
C PRO A 100 -5.37 3.99 1.03
N VAL A 101 -6.63 4.46 0.92
CA VAL A 101 -7.07 5.82 1.28
C VAL A 101 -6.63 6.20 2.69
N ARG A 102 -6.80 5.28 3.67
CA ARG A 102 -6.45 5.54 5.07
C ARG A 102 -4.97 5.89 5.23
N GLU A 103 -4.09 5.12 4.60
CA GLU A 103 -2.64 5.35 4.69
C GLU A 103 -2.23 6.60 3.92
N MET A 104 -2.86 6.87 2.78
CA MET A 104 -2.60 8.08 1.98
C MET A 104 -2.97 9.35 2.76
N VAL A 105 -4.12 9.35 3.44
CA VAL A 105 -4.53 10.46 4.32
C VAL A 105 -3.58 10.61 5.50
N LYS A 106 -3.24 9.50 6.18
CA LYS A 106 -2.31 9.50 7.32
C LYS A 106 -0.96 10.11 6.97
N ARG A 107 -0.50 9.92 5.74
CA ARG A 107 0.78 10.43 5.23
C ARG A 107 0.70 11.81 4.60
N GLY A 108 -0.47 12.42 4.56
CA GLY A 108 -0.68 13.71 3.90
C GLY A 108 -0.53 13.66 2.36
N TRP A 109 -0.63 12.47 1.75
CA TRP A 109 -0.61 12.35 0.29
C TRP A 109 -1.89 12.86 -0.36
N ILE A 110 -2.99 12.73 0.37
CA ILE A 110 -4.31 13.32 0.09
C ILE A 110 -4.91 13.85 1.39
N GLU A 111 -5.85 14.77 1.29
CA GLU A 111 -6.54 15.33 2.45
C GLU A 111 -7.76 14.47 2.84
N ALA A 112 -7.99 14.36 4.16
CA ALA A 112 -9.24 13.75 4.65
C ALA A 112 -10.43 14.62 4.26
N ASN A 113 -11.40 14.06 3.53
CA ASN A 113 -12.60 14.80 3.15
C ASN A 113 -13.86 13.96 3.35
N LYS A 114 -14.93 14.61 3.89
CA LYS A 114 -16.26 13.98 4.03
C LYS A 114 -17.02 13.98 2.70
N ASN A 115 -16.74 14.96 1.81
CA ASN A 115 -17.32 15.02 0.48
C ASN A 115 -16.64 13.99 -0.43
N ILE A 116 -17.44 13.06 -0.95
CA ILE A 116 -16.96 11.97 -1.79
C ILE A 116 -16.40 12.48 -3.13
N ASP A 117 -16.96 13.51 -3.70
CA ASP A 117 -16.53 14.04 -4.99
C ASP A 117 -15.12 14.64 -4.89
N ILE A 118 -14.82 15.32 -3.77
CA ILE A 118 -13.47 15.85 -3.51
C ILE A 118 -12.48 14.72 -3.27
N LEU A 119 -12.84 13.71 -2.47
CA LEU A 119 -11.98 12.55 -2.21
C LEU A 119 -11.67 11.81 -3.53
N GLU A 120 -12.67 11.59 -4.35
CA GLU A 120 -12.52 10.95 -5.66
C GLU A 120 -11.60 11.75 -6.58
N GLN A 121 -11.81 13.06 -6.67
CA GLN A 121 -10.95 13.96 -7.46
C GLN A 121 -9.49 13.92 -7.00
N GLN A 122 -9.24 13.93 -5.69
CA GLN A 122 -7.88 13.82 -5.14
C GLN A 122 -7.23 12.49 -5.50
N LEU A 123 -7.96 11.37 -5.37
CA LEU A 123 -7.47 10.06 -5.74
C LEU A 123 -7.19 9.96 -7.25
N PHE A 124 -8.11 10.42 -8.08
CA PHE A 124 -7.93 10.39 -9.53
C PHE A 124 -6.74 11.24 -9.98
N SER A 125 -6.59 12.44 -9.42
CA SER A 125 -5.42 13.28 -9.65
C SER A 125 -4.12 12.66 -9.14
N PHE A 126 -4.16 11.95 -8.01
CA PHE A 126 -2.98 11.29 -7.46
C PHE A 126 -2.50 10.14 -8.35
N PHE A 127 -3.41 9.31 -8.84
CA PHE A 127 -3.10 8.14 -9.67
C PHE A 127 -3.04 8.43 -11.17
N GLY A 128 -3.42 9.64 -11.61
CA GLY A 128 -3.48 10.02 -13.03
C GLY A 128 -4.55 9.25 -13.80
N ILE A 129 -5.73 9.03 -13.20
CA ILE A 129 -6.88 8.32 -13.79
C ILE A 129 -8.08 9.24 -13.88
N SER A 130 -9.03 8.92 -14.76
CA SER A 130 -10.26 9.67 -14.98
C SER A 130 -11.51 8.98 -14.39
N SER A 131 -11.40 7.71 -14.06
CA SER A 131 -12.49 6.93 -13.46
C SER A 131 -11.96 5.85 -12.50
N ILE A 132 -12.82 5.42 -11.58
CA ILE A 132 -12.45 4.37 -10.62
C ILE A 132 -12.08 3.05 -11.33
N ASN A 133 -12.65 2.76 -12.50
CA ASN A 133 -12.39 1.53 -13.24
C ASN A 133 -11.12 1.57 -14.08
N GLU A 134 -10.53 2.75 -14.24
CA GLU A 134 -9.29 2.92 -14.97
C GLU A 134 -8.09 2.46 -14.14
N SER A 135 -7.16 1.77 -14.76
CA SER A 135 -5.90 1.40 -14.12
C SER A 135 -4.92 2.57 -14.20
N PRO A 136 -4.22 2.91 -13.11
CA PRO A 136 -3.19 3.95 -13.15
C PRO A 136 -2.21 3.71 -14.29
N THR A 137 -1.84 4.75 -15.03
CA THR A 137 -0.95 4.66 -16.20
C THR A 137 0.40 3.99 -15.85
N ILE A 138 0.87 4.24 -14.62
CA ILE A 138 2.08 3.61 -14.07
C ILE A 138 1.89 2.10 -13.86
N SER A 139 0.67 1.60 -13.61
CA SER A 139 0.43 0.17 -13.36
C SER A 139 0.65 -0.70 -14.58
N HIS A 140 0.35 -0.20 -15.77
CA HIS A 140 0.62 -0.90 -17.02
C HIS A 140 2.11 -0.94 -17.36
N ALA A 141 2.89 -0.08 -16.71
CA ALA A 141 4.29 0.12 -16.94
C ALA A 141 5.19 -0.39 -15.80
N ALA A 142 4.66 -0.79 -14.65
CA ALA A 142 5.48 -1.27 -13.54
C ALA A 142 5.69 -2.79 -13.64
N LYS A 143 6.95 -3.19 -13.92
CA LYS A 143 7.38 -4.59 -13.75
C LYS A 143 7.82 -4.80 -12.31
N LYS A 144 7.35 -5.86 -11.70
CA LYS A 144 7.94 -6.40 -10.48
C LYS A 144 9.11 -7.32 -10.82
N THR A 145 9.99 -7.50 -9.87
CA THR A 145 10.99 -8.56 -9.80
C THR A 145 10.39 -9.97 -10.01
N SER A 146 9.10 -10.14 -9.69
CA SER A 146 8.32 -11.35 -10.01
C SER A 146 7.25 -11.01 -11.05
N TYR A 147 6.89 -11.96 -11.91
CA TYR A 147 5.86 -11.89 -12.96
C TYR A 147 4.43 -11.50 -12.48
N LEU A 148 4.24 -11.15 -11.21
CA LEU A 148 2.98 -10.71 -10.64
C LEU A 148 2.79 -9.20 -10.86
N GLU A 149 1.58 -8.79 -11.19
CA GLU A 149 1.21 -7.39 -11.30
C GLU A 149 1.46 -6.63 -9.98
N ALA A 150 1.91 -5.38 -10.10
CA ALA A 150 2.11 -4.52 -8.93
C ALA A 150 0.77 -4.28 -8.21
N SER A 151 0.74 -4.46 -6.89
CA SER A 151 -0.44 -4.16 -6.09
C SER A 151 -0.74 -2.65 -6.12
N ILE A 152 -1.99 -2.28 -5.90
CA ILE A 152 -2.39 -0.86 -5.85
C ILE A 152 -1.62 -0.07 -4.78
N THR A 153 -1.22 -0.72 -3.70
CA THR A 153 -0.39 -0.13 -2.63
C THR A 153 1.02 0.18 -3.13
N GLN A 154 1.60 -0.71 -3.94
CA GLN A 154 2.91 -0.49 -4.57
C GLN A 154 2.84 0.61 -5.62
N ILE A 155 1.75 0.64 -6.39
CA ILE A 155 1.49 1.70 -7.36
C ILE A 155 1.33 3.06 -6.66
N ALA A 156 0.61 3.11 -5.53
CA ALA A 156 0.47 4.33 -4.74
C ALA A 156 1.83 4.83 -4.24
N TRP A 157 2.68 3.93 -3.76
CA TRP A 157 4.04 4.26 -3.35
C TRP A 157 4.87 4.82 -4.51
N LEU A 158 4.82 4.17 -5.67
CA LEU A 158 5.55 4.61 -6.87
C LEU A 158 5.05 5.96 -7.40
N CYS A 159 3.73 6.21 -7.39
CA CYS A 159 3.15 7.51 -7.74
C CYS A 159 3.68 8.61 -6.80
N ARG A 160 3.76 8.33 -5.51
CA ARG A 160 4.33 9.28 -4.54
C ARG A 160 5.81 9.50 -4.78
N ALA A 161 6.59 8.44 -4.95
CA ALA A 161 8.03 8.52 -5.25
C ALA A 161 8.30 9.37 -6.50
N ARG A 162 7.54 9.16 -7.57
CA ARG A 162 7.63 9.97 -8.80
C ARG A 162 7.31 11.44 -8.53
N LYS A 163 6.27 11.73 -7.73
CA LYS A 163 5.88 13.11 -7.40
C LYS A 163 6.96 13.83 -6.59
N VAL A 164 7.58 13.15 -5.62
CA VAL A 164 8.70 13.69 -4.84
C VAL A 164 9.95 13.88 -5.72
N ALA A 165 10.27 12.92 -6.57
CA ALA A 165 11.42 13.00 -7.48
C ALA A 165 11.34 14.18 -8.44
N LEU A 166 10.14 14.55 -8.91
CA LEU A 166 9.93 15.74 -9.75
C LEU A 166 10.32 17.05 -9.06
N SER A 167 10.32 17.09 -7.73
CA SER A 167 10.71 18.28 -6.94
C SER A 167 12.21 18.31 -6.63
N ALA A 168 12.95 17.21 -6.87
CA ALA A 168 14.38 17.14 -6.57
C ALA A 168 15.21 17.90 -7.62
N PRO A 169 15.97 18.93 -7.24
CA PRO A 169 16.87 19.59 -8.17
C PRO A 169 18.07 18.68 -8.49
N VAL A 170 18.31 18.45 -9.77
CA VAL A 170 19.47 17.66 -10.24
C VAL A 170 20.09 18.30 -11.46
N GLU A 171 21.36 17.99 -11.73
CA GLU A 171 22.04 18.38 -12.96
C GLU A 171 21.55 17.56 -14.17
N LYS A 172 22.05 17.87 -15.35
CA LYS A 172 21.77 17.08 -16.54
C LYS A 172 22.47 15.71 -16.42
N TYR A 173 21.70 14.63 -16.59
CA TYR A 173 22.21 13.25 -16.56
C TYR A 173 23.19 12.98 -17.70
N SER A 174 24.24 12.23 -17.39
CA SER A 174 25.10 11.58 -18.37
C SER A 174 25.73 10.30 -17.78
N GLU A 175 25.98 9.32 -18.63
CA GLU A 175 26.61 8.05 -18.23
C GLU A 175 28.00 8.29 -17.62
N ALA A 176 28.78 9.22 -18.20
CA ALA A 176 30.09 9.55 -17.65
C ALA A 176 30.03 10.12 -16.22
N LYS A 177 29.04 10.96 -15.93
CA LYS A 177 28.81 11.47 -14.56
C LYS A 177 28.35 10.36 -13.64
N LEU A 178 27.57 9.40 -14.13
CA LEU A 178 27.14 8.25 -13.32
C LEU A 178 28.34 7.37 -12.90
N GLU A 179 29.29 7.13 -13.80
CA GLU A 179 30.52 6.36 -13.48
C GLU A 179 31.38 7.09 -12.42
N ILE A 180 31.48 8.43 -12.50
CA ILE A 180 32.15 9.23 -11.48
C ILE A 180 31.39 9.10 -10.15
N ALA A 181 30.07 9.23 -10.16
CA ALA A 181 29.25 9.09 -8.95
C ALA A 181 29.38 7.71 -8.30
N LEU A 182 29.44 6.64 -9.10
CA LEU A 182 29.67 5.28 -8.57
C LEU A 182 31.02 5.18 -7.85
N ALA A 183 32.08 5.80 -8.39
CA ALA A 183 33.39 5.83 -7.74
C ALA A 183 33.36 6.65 -6.44
N GLU A 184 32.69 7.81 -6.43
CA GLU A 184 32.53 8.64 -5.24
C GLU A 184 31.71 7.90 -4.15
N LEU A 185 30.59 7.25 -4.52
CA LEU A 185 29.79 6.46 -3.58
C LEU A 185 30.57 5.30 -2.97
N LYS A 186 31.43 4.62 -3.76
CA LYS A 186 32.29 3.57 -3.23
C LYS A 186 33.27 4.07 -2.17
N ALA A 187 33.79 5.28 -2.31
CA ALA A 187 34.68 5.87 -1.31
C ALA A 187 33.96 6.18 0.02
N GLU A 188 32.63 6.29 0.01
CA GLU A 188 31.83 6.54 1.20
C GLU A 188 31.44 5.28 1.99
N LEU A 189 31.67 4.08 1.46
CA LEU A 189 31.27 2.80 2.06
C LEU A 189 31.88 2.55 3.46
N GLN A 190 32.99 3.20 3.81
CA GLN A 190 33.62 3.03 5.12
C GLN A 190 32.95 3.82 6.25
N PHE A 191 32.19 4.87 5.91
CA PHE A 191 31.63 5.80 6.88
C PHE A 191 30.13 5.58 7.09
N VAL A 192 29.68 5.60 8.33
CA VAL A 192 28.25 5.53 8.64
C VAL A 192 27.50 6.72 8.05
N ASP A 193 28.08 7.91 8.17
CA ASP A 193 27.53 9.17 7.64
C ASP A 193 27.77 9.34 6.13
N GLY A 194 28.51 8.44 5.48
CA GLY A 194 28.70 8.43 4.02
C GLY A 194 27.37 8.37 3.25
N ALA A 195 26.39 7.67 3.80
CA ALA A 195 25.04 7.60 3.24
C ALA A 195 24.37 8.99 3.08
N ARG A 196 24.73 9.96 3.92
CA ARG A 196 24.26 11.36 3.82
C ARG A 196 24.67 12.04 2.51
N LYS A 197 25.82 11.66 1.95
CA LYS A 197 26.36 12.27 0.74
C LYS A 197 25.74 11.73 -0.54
N ALA A 198 25.06 10.57 -0.46
CA ALA A 198 24.51 9.87 -1.63
C ALA A 198 23.60 10.78 -2.48
N GLY A 199 22.70 11.55 -1.83
CA GLY A 199 21.81 12.46 -2.54
C GLY A 199 22.54 13.53 -3.35
N ALA A 200 23.54 14.18 -2.76
CA ALA A 200 24.31 15.23 -3.42
C ALA A 200 25.19 14.66 -4.58
N ILE A 201 25.80 13.49 -4.38
CA ILE A 201 26.59 12.81 -5.41
C ILE A 201 25.71 12.46 -6.61
N LEU A 202 24.54 11.85 -6.37
CA LEU A 202 23.61 11.47 -7.40
C LEU A 202 22.98 12.66 -8.13
N ALA A 203 22.67 13.75 -7.40
CA ALA A 203 22.16 14.98 -7.99
C ALA A 203 23.13 15.59 -9.01
N LYS A 204 24.45 15.57 -8.73
CA LYS A 204 25.51 15.99 -9.69
C LYS A 204 25.55 15.07 -10.92
N ALA A 205 25.28 13.79 -10.76
CA ALA A 205 25.20 12.85 -11.88
C ALA A 205 23.90 13.00 -12.70
N GLY A 206 22.94 13.77 -12.23
CA GLY A 206 21.64 13.96 -12.86
C GLY A 206 20.64 12.86 -12.54
N VAL A 207 20.85 12.13 -11.44
CA VAL A 207 19.94 11.08 -10.94
C VAL A 207 19.13 11.63 -9.79
N HIS A 208 17.81 11.63 -9.92
CA HIS A 208 16.90 12.01 -8.83
C HIS A 208 16.90 10.88 -7.79
N PHE A 209 17.30 11.21 -6.57
CA PHE A 209 17.30 10.25 -5.47
C PHE A 209 16.37 10.71 -4.36
N VAL A 210 15.40 9.87 -3.99
CA VAL A 210 14.37 10.19 -3.01
C VAL A 210 14.13 9.04 -2.05
N ILE A 211 13.65 9.37 -0.86
CA ILE A 211 13.24 8.39 0.14
C ILE A 211 11.73 8.51 0.36
N VAL A 212 11.02 7.41 0.16
CA VAL A 212 9.58 7.31 0.44
C VAL A 212 9.33 6.09 1.30
N GLU A 213 8.86 6.30 2.51
CA GLU A 213 8.61 5.20 3.44
C GLU A 213 7.62 4.18 2.86
N SER A 214 7.92 2.89 3.04
CA SER A 214 7.07 1.80 2.57
C SER A 214 5.69 1.84 3.23
N LEU A 215 4.63 1.64 2.44
CA LEU A 215 3.28 1.44 2.98
C LEU A 215 3.17 0.06 3.66
N PRO A 216 2.28 -0.10 4.65
CA PRO A 216 2.05 -1.40 5.27
C PRO A 216 1.73 -2.48 4.21
N GLY A 217 2.44 -3.60 4.26
CA GLY A 217 2.28 -4.71 3.32
C GLY A 217 2.87 -4.49 1.92
N CYS A 218 3.46 -3.34 1.64
CA CYS A 218 4.01 -2.99 0.32
C CYS A 218 5.26 -3.80 -0.04
N LYS A 219 6.13 -4.09 0.94
CA LYS A 219 7.39 -4.86 0.81
C LYS A 219 8.34 -4.37 -0.29
N ILE A 220 8.29 -3.10 -0.66
CA ILE A 220 9.22 -2.48 -1.59
C ILE A 220 10.50 -2.11 -0.84
N ASP A 221 11.66 -2.39 -1.41
CA ASP A 221 12.96 -1.93 -0.94
C ASP A 221 13.45 -0.72 -1.75
N GLY A 222 13.30 -0.77 -3.08
CA GLY A 222 13.66 0.29 -4.00
C GLY A 222 12.82 0.30 -5.27
N ALA A 223 13.05 1.30 -6.11
CA ALA A 223 12.55 1.35 -7.47
C ALA A 223 13.40 2.24 -8.35
N CYS A 224 13.65 1.77 -9.58
CA CYS A 224 14.23 2.54 -10.66
C CYS A 224 13.14 2.94 -11.67
N PHE A 225 13.06 4.21 -12.00
CA PHE A 225 12.14 4.73 -13.01
C PHE A 225 12.71 5.99 -13.67
N TRP A 226 12.11 6.39 -14.79
CA TRP A 226 12.52 7.61 -15.48
C TRP A 226 11.39 8.62 -15.54
N LEU A 227 11.66 9.86 -15.18
CA LEU A 227 10.71 10.97 -15.28
C LEU A 227 10.48 11.37 -16.75
N ASN A 228 11.56 11.33 -17.52
CA ASN A 228 11.60 11.46 -18.98
C ASN A 228 12.86 10.76 -19.52
N LYS A 229 13.09 10.78 -20.83
CA LYS A 229 14.22 10.07 -21.49
C LYS A 229 15.62 10.41 -20.95
N ASN A 230 15.78 11.53 -20.24
CA ASN A 230 17.06 12.02 -19.75
C ASN A 230 17.07 12.28 -18.24
N SER A 231 16.09 11.78 -17.50
CA SER A 231 15.94 12.07 -16.08
C SER A 231 15.64 10.78 -15.30
N PRO A 232 16.68 9.96 -15.03
CA PRO A 232 16.55 8.77 -14.19
C PRO A 232 16.25 9.15 -12.76
N ALA A 233 15.48 8.30 -12.08
CA ALA A 233 15.10 8.47 -10.68
C ALA A 233 15.20 7.13 -9.93
N ILE A 234 15.67 7.21 -8.70
CA ILE A 234 15.73 6.12 -7.75
C ILE A 234 14.97 6.52 -6.50
N ALA A 235 14.09 5.64 -6.05
CA ALA A 235 13.40 5.79 -4.77
C ALA A 235 13.71 4.59 -3.87
N LEU A 236 14.12 4.83 -2.63
CA LEU A 236 14.29 3.79 -1.61
C LEU A 236 13.26 3.94 -0.51
N SER A 237 12.84 2.81 0.07
CA SER A 237 11.87 2.81 1.18
C SER A 237 12.51 2.82 2.55
N LEU A 238 13.80 2.50 2.66
CA LEU A 238 14.52 2.27 3.91
C LEU A 238 13.79 1.28 4.86
N ARG A 239 13.09 0.29 4.29
CA ARG A 239 12.36 -0.74 5.05
C ARG A 239 13.27 -1.45 6.04
N PHE A 240 14.48 -1.75 5.63
CA PHE A 240 15.55 -2.17 6.50
C PHE A 240 16.47 -0.98 6.77
N ASP A 241 16.40 -0.44 7.98
CA ASP A 241 17.25 0.66 8.45
C ASP A 241 18.64 0.12 8.83
N ARG A 242 19.41 -0.31 7.83
CA ARG A 242 20.74 -0.95 7.98
C ARG A 242 21.69 -0.46 6.88
N ILE A 243 22.93 -0.20 7.25
CA ILE A 243 23.95 0.30 6.33
C ILE A 243 24.24 -0.62 5.14
N ASP A 244 24.29 -1.93 5.37
CA ASP A 244 24.54 -2.92 4.34
C ASP A 244 23.39 -2.98 3.32
N ASN A 245 22.15 -2.96 3.81
CA ASN A 245 20.97 -2.99 2.95
C ASN A 245 20.84 -1.70 2.12
N PHE A 246 21.09 -0.55 2.75
CA PHE A 246 21.05 0.73 2.04
C PHE A 246 21.99 0.75 0.85
N TRP A 247 23.27 0.43 1.05
CA TRP A 247 24.25 0.45 -0.03
C TRP A 247 23.97 -0.61 -1.09
N HIS A 248 23.54 -1.81 -0.68
CA HIS A 248 23.14 -2.84 -1.63
C HIS A 248 21.98 -2.38 -2.50
N THR A 249 20.88 -1.91 -1.90
CA THR A 249 19.72 -1.47 -2.66
C THR A 249 20.04 -0.26 -3.55
N LEU A 250 20.85 0.70 -3.05
CA LEU A 250 21.25 1.83 -3.87
C LEU A 250 22.07 1.41 -5.11
N PHE A 251 23.06 0.54 -4.96
CA PHE A 251 23.85 0.07 -6.09
C PHE A 251 23.05 -0.83 -7.03
N HIS A 252 22.11 -1.58 -6.52
CA HIS A 252 21.16 -2.37 -7.31
C HIS A 252 20.34 -1.46 -8.24
N GLU A 253 19.72 -0.42 -7.71
CA GLU A 253 18.95 0.53 -8.50
C GLU A 253 19.84 1.34 -9.48
N LEU A 254 21.08 1.62 -9.10
CA LEU A 254 22.03 2.29 -9.99
C LEU A 254 22.46 1.41 -11.17
N ASP A 255 22.50 0.08 -11.01
CA ASP A 255 22.72 -0.84 -12.11
C ASP A 255 21.58 -0.78 -13.14
N HIS A 256 20.34 -0.71 -12.69
CA HIS A 256 19.18 -0.49 -13.57
C HIS A 256 19.27 0.85 -14.31
N VAL A 257 19.68 1.93 -13.64
CA VAL A 257 19.90 3.23 -14.30
C VAL A 257 20.98 3.12 -15.37
N LYS A 258 22.11 2.47 -15.07
CA LYS A 258 23.24 2.26 -15.99
C LYS A 258 22.83 1.52 -17.26
N HIS A 259 21.95 0.54 -17.13
CA HIS A 259 21.42 -0.24 -18.26
C HIS A 259 20.17 0.40 -18.91
N LYS A 260 19.78 1.61 -18.49
CA LYS A 260 18.57 2.32 -18.96
C LYS A 260 17.28 1.53 -18.77
N GLU A 261 17.29 0.66 -17.80
CA GLU A 261 16.11 -0.07 -17.39
C GLU A 261 15.18 0.86 -16.60
N GLY A 262 13.90 0.54 -16.49
CA GLY A 262 12.94 1.46 -15.88
C GLY A 262 12.51 2.65 -16.77
N MET A 263 13.08 2.80 -17.99
CA MET A 263 12.78 3.92 -18.89
C MET A 263 11.38 3.82 -19.50
N THR A 264 10.99 2.64 -19.94
CA THR A 264 9.65 2.38 -20.50
C THR A 264 8.68 1.91 -19.43
N GLN A 265 9.19 1.17 -18.47
CA GLN A 265 8.41 0.56 -17.38
C GLN A 265 9.22 0.66 -16.08
N PRO A 266 8.71 1.33 -15.03
CA PRO A 266 9.37 1.35 -13.73
C PRO A 266 9.66 -0.08 -13.24
N ILE A 267 10.84 -0.27 -12.67
CA ILE A 267 11.21 -1.51 -11.98
C ILE A 267 11.01 -1.28 -10.49
N ILE A 268 10.35 -2.21 -9.84
CA ILE A 268 10.11 -2.17 -8.39
C ILE A 268 10.80 -3.38 -7.77
N ASP A 269 11.82 -3.11 -6.96
CA ASP A 269 12.48 -4.13 -6.15
C ASP A 269 11.61 -4.48 -4.94
N VAL A 270 11.13 -5.71 -4.91
CA VAL A 270 10.28 -6.24 -3.85
C VAL A 270 10.98 -7.42 -3.21
N ASP A 271 11.09 -7.43 -1.89
CA ASP A 271 11.59 -8.58 -1.15
C ASP A 271 10.75 -9.82 -1.43
N ILE A 272 11.34 -10.75 -2.15
CA ILE A 272 10.76 -12.06 -2.47
C ILE A 272 11.29 -13.08 -1.47
N THR A 273 11.05 -12.86 -0.18
CA THR A 273 11.33 -13.89 0.83
C THR A 273 10.50 -15.14 0.53
N GLY A 274 11.14 -16.20 0.06
CA GLY A 274 10.52 -17.50 -0.23
C GLY A 274 10.16 -17.74 -1.69
N ALA A 275 10.55 -16.87 -2.65
CA ALA A 275 10.48 -17.23 -4.06
C ALA A 275 11.65 -18.15 -4.43
N ASP A 276 11.36 -19.19 -5.23
CA ASP A 276 12.41 -20.01 -5.83
C ASP A 276 13.32 -19.13 -6.70
N THR A 277 14.63 -19.29 -6.58
CA THR A 277 15.62 -18.54 -7.38
C THR A 277 15.43 -18.73 -8.88
N ALA A 278 14.70 -19.75 -9.30
CA ALA A 278 14.36 -20.02 -10.70
C ALA A 278 13.39 -18.99 -11.32
N ASP A 279 12.68 -18.20 -10.50
CA ASP A 279 11.68 -17.22 -10.97
C ASP A 279 12.23 -15.78 -10.99
N ILE A 280 13.50 -15.56 -10.63
CA ILE A 280 14.10 -14.21 -10.62
C ILE A 280 14.59 -13.86 -12.02
N PRO A 281 14.14 -12.72 -12.62
CA PRO A 281 14.61 -12.29 -13.92
C PRO A 281 16.13 -12.05 -13.96
N ASP A 282 16.77 -12.32 -15.11
CA ASP A 282 18.21 -12.14 -15.31
C ASP A 282 18.71 -10.73 -14.99
N ILE A 283 17.88 -9.71 -15.26
CA ILE A 283 18.20 -8.31 -14.96
C ILE A 283 18.37 -8.08 -13.44
N GLU A 284 17.57 -8.76 -12.63
CA GLU A 284 17.61 -8.66 -11.18
C GLU A 284 18.77 -9.46 -10.59
N LEU A 285 19.04 -10.65 -11.16
CA LEU A 285 20.22 -11.43 -10.79
C LEU A 285 21.50 -10.65 -11.04
N ARG A 286 21.60 -10.01 -12.23
CA ARG A 286 22.70 -9.13 -12.58
C ARG A 286 22.82 -7.95 -11.62
N ALA A 287 21.73 -7.20 -11.37
CA ALA A 287 21.73 -6.04 -10.50
C ALA A 287 22.15 -6.41 -9.06
N ASN A 288 21.65 -7.52 -8.53
CA ASN A 288 22.04 -8.06 -7.23
C ASN A 288 23.53 -8.43 -7.17
N GLN A 289 24.03 -9.09 -8.22
CA GLN A 289 25.44 -9.46 -8.32
C GLN A 289 26.32 -8.21 -8.39
N VAL A 290 26.01 -7.27 -9.28
CA VAL A 290 26.77 -6.02 -9.45
C VAL A 290 26.78 -5.21 -8.16
N ALA A 291 25.64 -5.07 -7.47
CA ALA A 291 25.55 -4.39 -6.18
C ALA A 291 26.48 -5.02 -5.13
N ALA A 292 26.48 -6.35 -5.04
CA ALA A 292 27.36 -7.05 -4.12
C ALA A 292 28.84 -6.87 -4.46
N GLU A 293 29.21 -6.95 -5.75
CA GLU A 293 30.58 -6.79 -6.26
C GLU A 293 31.12 -5.36 -6.13
N LEU A 294 30.25 -4.36 -6.29
CA LEU A 294 30.62 -2.94 -6.07
C LEU A 294 31.00 -2.68 -4.61
N MET A 295 30.36 -3.38 -3.65
CA MET A 295 30.68 -3.24 -2.24
C MET A 295 31.93 -4.05 -1.83
N ILE A 296 32.03 -5.32 -2.29
CA ILE A 296 33.18 -6.18 -1.98
C ILE A 296 33.47 -7.04 -3.23
N SER A 297 34.69 -6.97 -3.75
CA SER A 297 35.03 -7.81 -4.90
C SER A 297 34.92 -9.30 -4.53
N PRO A 298 34.40 -10.16 -5.42
CA PRO A 298 34.25 -11.59 -5.18
C PRO A 298 35.56 -12.25 -4.76
N LYS A 299 36.66 -11.93 -5.42
CA LYS A 299 38.00 -12.45 -5.12
C LYS A 299 38.44 -12.16 -3.68
N GLU A 300 38.19 -10.94 -3.21
CA GLU A 300 38.55 -10.54 -1.83
C GLU A 300 37.68 -11.24 -0.80
N LEU A 301 36.37 -11.32 -1.05
CA LEU A 301 35.44 -11.96 -0.13
C LEU A 301 35.68 -13.48 -0.06
N GLU A 302 35.87 -14.16 -1.18
CA GLU A 302 36.15 -15.58 -1.25
C GLU A 302 37.48 -15.92 -0.56
N SER A 303 38.53 -15.11 -0.80
CA SER A 303 39.80 -15.25 -0.10
C SER A 303 39.68 -15.07 1.41
N PHE A 304 38.82 -14.15 1.87
CA PHE A 304 38.54 -13.97 3.29
C PHE A 304 37.79 -15.18 3.86
N ILE A 305 36.72 -15.62 3.20
CA ILE A 305 35.92 -16.78 3.61
C ILE A 305 36.81 -18.04 3.71
N ALA A 306 37.63 -18.29 2.69
CA ALA A 306 38.50 -19.47 2.67
C ALA A 306 39.48 -19.53 3.85
N ARG A 307 39.90 -18.37 4.38
CA ARG A 307 40.83 -18.29 5.51
C ARG A 307 40.14 -18.37 6.87
N VAL A 308 38.87 -17.99 6.98
CA VAL A 308 38.22 -17.71 8.24
C VAL A 308 37.09 -18.67 8.56
N ASN A 309 36.42 -19.24 7.55
CA ASN A 309 35.33 -20.21 7.74
C ASN A 309 35.80 -21.43 8.53
N PRO A 310 35.05 -21.92 9.55
CA PRO A 310 33.66 -21.54 9.88
C PRO A 310 33.53 -20.47 10.98
N MET A 311 34.63 -19.93 11.50
CA MET A 311 34.59 -19.00 12.64
C MET A 311 34.92 -17.58 12.21
N PHE A 312 33.90 -16.73 12.08
CA PHE A 312 34.04 -15.31 11.76
C PHE A 312 34.03 -14.49 13.05
N THR A 313 35.22 -14.11 13.57
CA THR A 313 35.29 -13.26 14.77
C THR A 313 35.14 -11.79 14.43
N ASP A 314 34.81 -10.95 15.44
CA ASP A 314 34.71 -9.49 15.26
C ASP A 314 36.03 -8.89 14.74
N GLU A 315 37.17 -9.34 15.32
CA GLU A 315 38.52 -8.83 14.91
C GLU A 315 38.80 -9.14 13.44
N GLN A 316 38.42 -10.32 12.96
CA GLN A 316 38.61 -10.73 11.57
C GLN A 316 37.74 -9.90 10.63
N ILE A 317 36.45 -9.70 11.00
CA ILE A 317 35.52 -8.88 10.23
C ILE A 317 36.00 -7.42 10.17
N ILE A 318 36.37 -6.84 11.32
CA ILE A 318 36.90 -5.47 11.40
C ILE A 318 38.21 -5.33 10.63
N GLY A 319 39.14 -6.29 10.77
CA GLY A 319 40.41 -6.28 10.06
C GLY A 319 40.21 -6.36 8.53
N PHE A 320 39.29 -7.21 8.07
CA PHE A 320 38.94 -7.31 6.66
C PHE A 320 38.31 -6.04 6.11
N SER A 321 37.32 -5.48 6.85
CA SER A 321 36.64 -4.23 6.44
C SER A 321 37.58 -3.04 6.37
N ARG A 322 38.51 -2.89 7.33
CA ARG A 322 39.52 -1.83 7.31
C ARG A 322 40.44 -1.92 6.09
N ARG A 323 40.88 -3.13 5.74
CA ARG A 323 41.74 -3.37 4.57
C ARG A 323 41.07 -2.96 3.27
N LEU A 324 39.75 -3.13 3.17
CA LEU A 324 38.97 -2.77 1.98
C LEU A 324 38.41 -1.34 2.02
N ALA A 325 38.63 -0.60 3.11
CA ALA A 325 38.03 0.71 3.34
C ALA A 325 36.50 0.69 3.22
N ILE A 326 35.86 -0.29 3.88
CA ILE A 326 34.39 -0.42 3.93
C ILE A 326 33.93 -0.58 5.39
N HIS A 327 32.66 -0.30 5.64
CA HIS A 327 32.09 -0.47 6.98
C HIS A 327 31.89 -1.97 7.30
N PRO A 328 32.22 -2.45 8.54
CA PRO A 328 32.09 -3.86 8.90
C PRO A 328 30.67 -4.42 8.77
N GLY A 329 29.63 -3.59 8.87
CA GLY A 329 28.25 -3.97 8.59
C GLY A 329 28.02 -4.50 7.18
N ILE A 330 28.75 -3.99 6.19
CA ILE A 330 28.68 -4.47 4.80
C ILE A 330 29.22 -5.89 4.71
N VAL A 331 30.33 -6.19 5.39
CA VAL A 331 30.89 -7.56 5.46
C VAL A 331 29.90 -8.51 6.13
N VAL A 332 29.34 -8.10 7.27
CA VAL A 332 28.32 -8.88 7.99
C VAL A 332 27.10 -9.17 7.11
N GLY A 333 26.57 -8.17 6.41
CA GLY A 333 25.44 -8.34 5.49
C GLY A 333 25.73 -9.35 4.38
N GLN A 334 26.92 -9.30 3.75
CA GLN A 334 27.34 -10.24 2.73
C GLN A 334 27.48 -11.68 3.27
N LEU A 335 28.02 -11.86 4.48
CA LEU A 335 28.14 -13.17 5.12
C LEU A 335 26.77 -13.75 5.50
N GLN A 336 25.86 -12.91 6.01
CA GLN A 336 24.47 -13.28 6.33
C GLN A 336 23.69 -13.69 5.07
N LYS A 337 23.81 -12.92 3.96
CA LYS A 337 23.13 -13.21 2.70
C LYS A 337 23.60 -14.54 2.11
N ARG A 338 24.85 -14.94 2.34
CA ARG A 338 25.44 -16.22 1.91
C ARG A 338 25.22 -17.35 2.91
N GLU A 339 24.43 -17.11 3.97
CA GLU A 339 24.13 -18.09 5.02
C GLU A 339 25.36 -18.66 5.75
N LEU A 340 26.49 -17.92 5.70
CA LEU A 340 27.73 -18.30 6.37
C LEU A 340 27.72 -17.97 7.87
N ILE A 341 26.88 -17.02 8.27
CA ILE A 341 26.60 -16.67 9.66
C ILE A 341 25.10 -16.45 9.86
N PRO A 342 24.55 -16.80 11.03
CA PRO A 342 23.15 -16.54 11.37
C PRO A 342 22.85 -15.02 11.38
N TYR A 343 21.63 -14.63 11.03
CA TYR A 343 21.17 -13.22 11.07
C TYR A 343 21.20 -12.59 12.48
N SER A 344 21.30 -13.40 13.54
CA SER A 344 21.47 -12.95 14.93
C SER A 344 22.90 -12.54 15.27
N PHE A 345 23.91 -12.93 14.48
CA PHE A 345 25.32 -12.71 14.77
C PHE A 345 25.82 -11.38 14.26
N HIS A 346 26.76 -10.77 14.99
CA HIS A 346 27.46 -9.51 14.63
C HIS A 346 26.54 -8.29 14.38
N ARG A 347 25.31 -8.31 14.90
CA ARG A 347 24.30 -7.26 14.68
C ARG A 347 24.73 -5.86 15.11
N LYS A 348 25.67 -5.76 16.04
CA LYS A 348 26.25 -4.45 16.47
C LYS A 348 26.89 -3.67 15.31
N HIS A 349 27.30 -4.35 14.24
CA HIS A 349 27.86 -3.73 13.05
C HIS A 349 26.79 -3.28 12.04
N LEU A 350 25.55 -3.76 12.17
CA LEU A 350 24.44 -3.39 11.30
C LEU A 350 23.80 -2.08 11.78
N VAL A 351 24.56 -0.99 11.66
CA VAL A 351 24.17 0.33 12.14
C VAL A 351 22.99 0.90 11.37
N LYS A 352 22.17 1.68 12.05
CA LYS A 352 21.06 2.41 11.44
C LYS A 352 21.57 3.60 10.66
N ILE A 353 20.98 3.87 9.50
CA ILE A 353 21.41 4.95 8.60
C ILE A 353 20.30 5.95 8.26
N ARG A 354 19.07 5.67 8.64
CA ARG A 354 17.89 6.48 8.29
C ARG A 354 18.11 7.96 8.56
N GLU A 355 18.51 8.32 9.76
CA GLU A 355 18.73 9.72 10.16
C GLU A 355 19.80 10.43 9.32
N TYR A 356 20.82 9.69 8.86
CA TYR A 356 21.86 10.25 7.99
C TYR A 356 21.31 10.55 6.61
N VAL A 357 20.57 9.60 6.01
CA VAL A 357 20.04 9.74 4.64
C VAL A 357 18.93 10.79 4.60
N THR A 358 17.96 10.70 5.50
CA THR A 358 16.78 11.58 5.48
C THR A 358 17.07 13.03 5.86
N SER A 359 18.24 13.30 6.44
CA SER A 359 18.68 14.68 6.72
C SER A 359 19.08 15.50 5.49
N THR A 360 19.32 14.85 4.34
CA THR A 360 19.86 15.52 3.14
C THR A 360 19.15 15.14 1.85
N VAL A 361 18.37 14.05 1.87
CA VAL A 361 17.63 13.55 0.71
C VAL A 361 16.16 13.95 0.84
N LEU A 362 15.51 14.31 -0.28
CA LEU A 362 14.08 14.58 -0.28
C LEU A 362 13.28 13.34 0.14
N THR A 363 12.36 13.55 1.06
CA THR A 363 11.47 12.52 1.59
C THR A 363 10.02 12.89 1.32
N ASP A 364 9.10 11.96 1.59
CA ASP A 364 7.66 12.25 1.57
C ASP A 364 7.17 12.91 2.89
N GLY A 365 8.08 13.24 3.79
CA GLY A 365 7.79 13.84 5.10
C GLY A 365 7.28 12.84 6.15
N PHE A 366 6.97 11.60 5.77
CA PHE A 366 6.47 10.61 6.73
C PHE A 366 7.62 10.10 7.62
N GLY A 367 7.40 10.15 8.94
CA GLY A 367 8.41 9.73 9.93
C GLY A 367 9.57 10.71 10.17
N ASN A 368 9.63 11.80 9.40
CA ASN A 368 10.58 12.90 9.61
C ASN A 368 9.84 14.23 9.49
N MET A 369 10.26 15.23 10.26
CA MET A 369 9.75 16.58 10.05
C MET A 369 10.23 17.06 8.68
N VAL A 370 9.29 17.46 7.83
CA VAL A 370 9.60 18.26 6.64
C VAL A 370 10.08 19.60 7.18
N ASN A 371 11.36 19.88 7.02
CA ASN A 371 11.82 21.26 7.18
C ASN A 371 11.28 22.01 5.97
N ASP A 372 10.28 22.88 6.20
CA ASP A 372 9.74 23.82 5.23
C ASP A 372 10.84 24.77 4.71
#